data_d15546f4e1c097d710417f39e074c50b
#
_entry.id   d15546f4e1c097d710417f39e074c50b
#
_cell.length_a   1.000
_cell.length_b   1.000
_cell.length_c   1.000
_cell.angle_alpha   90.00
_cell.angle_beta   90.00
_cell.angle_gamma   90.00
#
_symmetry.space_group_name_H-M   'P 1'
#
loop_
_entity.id
_entity.type
_entity.pdbx_description
1 polymer ?
#
loop_
_entity_poly.entity_id
_entity_poly.type
_entity_poly.pdbx_seq_one_letter_code
_entity_poly.pdbx_strand_id
1 'polypeptide(L)'
;DRSVSRGLGDVYKRQVQFGGQTAIKLTEALLKMGVPILGTSAENVDAAEDRELFDEILEQCEIPRPKGHTVFTAEEAKKAANELGYPVLVRPSYVLGGQGMQIAISDEDVDEFIGIINRIAQEHPILVDKYLQGKEIEVDAVCDGTDILIPGIMEHIERAGVHSGDSISVYPAQSISQHAKDTIVEYTNCLLYTSDAADD
;
A
#
# COMPACT_ATOMS: atom_id res chain seq x y z
N ASP A 1 22.45 -6.96 29.68
CA ASP A 1 23.72 -6.31 29.33
C ASP A 1 23.44 -4.81 29.14
N ARG A 2 23.86 -4.01 30.17
CA ARG A 2 23.58 -2.56 30.20
C ARG A 2 24.60 -1.73 29.40
N SER A 3 25.60 -2.36 28.82
CA SER A 3 26.70 -1.67 28.13
C SER A 3 26.36 -1.24 26.69
N VAL A 4 25.48 -1.97 26.02
CA VAL A 4 25.07 -1.67 24.65
C VAL A 4 24.14 -0.45 24.57
N SER A 5 23.41 -0.15 25.64
CA SER A 5 22.53 1.01 25.73
C SER A 5 23.26 2.34 25.89
N ARG A 6 24.50 2.34 26.35
CA ARG A 6 25.23 3.57 26.66
C ARG A 6 25.78 4.34 25.46
N GLY A 7 25.94 3.69 24.33
CA GLY A 7 26.35 4.35 23.06
C GLY A 7 25.22 5.10 22.36
N LEU A 8 23.97 4.82 22.73
CA LEU A 8 22.76 5.46 22.20
C LEU A 8 22.06 6.32 23.28
N GLY A 9 22.75 6.63 24.35
CA GLY A 9 22.20 7.07 25.64
C GLY A 9 21.41 8.38 25.66
N ASP A 10 21.44 9.19 24.63
CA ASP A 10 20.71 10.46 24.57
C ASP A 10 19.65 10.55 23.50
N VAL A 11 19.41 9.47 22.73
CA VAL A 11 18.40 9.47 21.67
C VAL A 11 17.17 8.73 22.16
N TYR A 12 16.23 9.46 22.76
CA TYR A 12 14.91 8.98 23.14
C TYR A 12 13.98 8.83 21.91
N LYS A 13 14.49 8.30 20.80
CA LYS A 13 13.75 8.04 19.59
C LYS A 13 13.34 6.57 19.51
N ARG A 14 12.22 6.30 18.86
CA ARG A 14 11.75 4.95 18.58
C ARG A 14 11.55 4.78 17.08
N GLN A 15 11.94 3.63 16.58
CA GLN A 15 11.70 3.22 15.21
C GLN A 15 10.46 2.35 15.17
N VAL A 16 9.50 2.71 14.32
CA VAL A 16 8.26 1.96 14.09
C VAL A 16 8.23 1.27 12.72
N GLN A 17 9.09 1.69 11.80
CA GLN A 17 9.30 1.03 10.52
C GLN A 17 10.06 -0.29 10.70
N PHE A 18 9.94 -1.20 9.72
CA PHE A 18 10.54 -2.55 9.71
C PHE A 18 10.09 -3.48 10.84
N GLY A 19 9.09 -3.12 11.60
CA GLY A 19 8.49 -3.94 12.66
C GLY A 19 7.11 -4.50 12.33
N GLY A 20 6.70 -4.39 11.07
CA GLY A 20 5.37 -4.79 10.59
C GLY A 20 4.25 -3.93 11.18
N GLN A 21 3.02 -4.30 10.89
CA GLN A 21 1.80 -3.55 11.25
C GLN A 21 1.66 -3.28 12.77
N THR A 22 2.18 -4.18 13.61
CA THR A 22 2.13 -3.99 15.08
C THR A 22 2.96 -2.80 15.51
N ALA A 23 4.14 -2.61 14.92
CA ALA A 23 5.01 -1.48 15.23
C ALA A 23 4.46 -0.17 14.66
N ILE A 24 3.96 -0.20 13.42
CA ILE A 24 3.35 0.96 12.75
C ILE A 24 2.16 1.49 13.57
N LYS A 25 1.27 0.64 14.04
CA LYS A 25 0.11 1.01 14.88
C LYS A 25 0.48 1.67 16.22
N LEU A 26 1.73 1.59 16.66
CA LEU A 26 2.20 2.28 17.86
C LEU A 26 2.59 3.73 17.60
N THR A 27 2.72 4.16 16.36
CA THR A 27 3.22 5.47 15.96
C THR A 27 2.46 6.61 16.65
N GLU A 28 1.14 6.64 16.48
CA GLU A 28 0.27 7.66 17.05
C GLU A 28 0.32 7.68 18.59
N ALA A 29 0.32 6.51 19.23
CA ALA A 29 0.39 6.39 20.68
C ALA A 29 1.74 6.91 21.22
N LEU A 30 2.85 6.60 20.56
CA LEU A 30 4.17 7.08 20.91
C LEU A 30 4.28 8.59 20.75
N LEU A 31 3.73 9.15 19.66
CA LEU A 31 3.70 10.59 19.42
C LEU A 31 2.93 11.32 20.53
N LYS A 32 1.73 10.83 20.89
CA LYS A 32 0.93 11.38 22.00
C LYS A 32 1.67 11.33 23.37
N MET A 33 2.58 10.39 23.54
CA MET A 33 3.44 10.29 24.72
C MET A 33 4.67 11.21 24.63
N GLY A 34 4.85 11.97 23.57
CA GLY A 34 6.00 12.85 23.34
C GLY A 34 7.29 12.09 23.03
N VAL A 35 7.19 10.85 22.52
CA VAL A 35 8.35 10.05 22.13
C VAL A 35 8.67 10.34 20.65
N PRO A 36 9.85 10.91 20.34
CA PRO A 36 10.23 11.16 18.96
C PRO A 36 10.32 9.87 18.15
N ILE A 37 9.73 9.87 16.97
CA ILE A 37 9.81 8.76 15.99
C ILE A 37 11.04 8.98 15.11
N LEU A 38 11.76 7.91 14.83
CA LEU A 38 12.90 7.91 13.92
C LEU A 38 12.42 7.42 12.54
N GLY A 39 12.82 8.11 11.50
CA GLY A 39 12.39 7.81 10.11
C GLY A 39 11.18 8.64 9.74
N THR A 40 10.29 8.07 8.95
CA THR A 40 9.06 8.73 8.47
C THR A 40 8.23 9.29 9.63
N SER A 41 7.76 10.52 9.49
CA SER A 41 6.92 11.18 10.50
C SER A 41 5.61 10.45 10.75
N ALA A 42 4.97 10.70 11.89
CA ALA A 42 3.70 10.04 12.21
C ALA A 42 2.60 10.43 11.21
N GLU A 43 2.58 11.70 10.81
CA GLU A 43 1.62 12.22 9.83
C GLU A 43 1.78 11.53 8.47
N ASN A 44 3.01 11.30 8.03
CA ASN A 44 3.28 10.63 6.77
C ASN A 44 3.02 9.12 6.84
N VAL A 45 3.21 8.50 8.01
CA VAL A 45 2.78 7.11 8.23
C VAL A 45 1.27 7.00 8.13
N ASP A 46 0.52 7.91 8.77
CA ASP A 46 -0.95 7.93 8.70
C ASP A 46 -1.43 8.19 7.27
N ALA A 47 -0.81 9.12 6.55
CA ALA A 47 -1.12 9.40 5.15
C ALA A 47 -0.87 8.21 4.21
N ALA A 48 0.14 7.39 4.50
CA ALA A 48 0.40 6.17 3.74
C ALA A 48 -0.57 5.01 4.07
N GLU A 49 -1.10 4.97 5.30
CA GLU A 49 -2.05 3.95 5.74
C GLU A 49 -3.51 4.32 5.41
N ASP A 50 -3.82 5.61 5.37
CA ASP A 50 -5.16 6.11 5.00
C ASP A 50 -5.32 6.16 3.48
N ARG A 51 -6.36 5.48 2.98
CA ARG A 51 -6.59 5.37 1.54
C ARG A 51 -6.86 6.71 0.86
N GLU A 52 -7.64 7.57 1.51
CA GLU A 52 -8.05 8.85 0.91
C GLU A 52 -6.86 9.81 0.85
N LEU A 53 -6.09 9.89 1.94
CA LEU A 53 -4.88 10.71 2.00
C LEU A 53 -3.81 10.20 1.03
N PHE A 54 -3.63 8.88 0.93
CA PHE A 54 -2.68 8.30 -0.02
C PHE A 54 -3.10 8.53 -1.47
N ASP A 55 -4.39 8.45 -1.76
CA ASP A 55 -4.93 8.77 -3.08
C ASP A 55 -4.66 10.24 -3.47
N GLU A 56 -4.76 11.19 -2.53
CA GLU A 56 -4.41 12.60 -2.75
C GLU A 56 -2.91 12.77 -3.06
N ILE A 57 -2.04 12.06 -2.35
CA ILE A 57 -0.59 12.07 -2.63
C ILE A 57 -0.29 11.53 -4.03
N LEU A 58 -0.93 10.43 -4.42
CA LEU A 58 -0.75 9.87 -5.77
C LEU A 58 -1.24 10.84 -6.86
N GLU A 59 -2.33 11.56 -6.62
CA GLU A 59 -2.82 12.58 -7.55
C GLU A 59 -1.85 13.77 -7.65
N GLN A 60 -1.28 14.24 -6.56
CA GLN A 60 -0.26 15.29 -6.56
C GLN A 60 1.01 14.88 -7.32
N CYS A 61 1.40 13.62 -7.22
CA CYS A 61 2.52 13.05 -7.95
C CYS A 61 2.18 12.64 -9.39
N GLU A 62 0.94 12.83 -9.84
CA GLU A 62 0.46 12.36 -11.15
C GLU A 62 0.68 10.85 -11.38
N ILE A 63 0.68 10.06 -10.29
CA ILE A 63 0.87 8.62 -10.33
C ILE A 63 -0.47 7.94 -10.60
N PRO A 64 -0.60 7.18 -11.71
CA PRO A 64 -1.83 6.49 -12.02
C PRO A 64 -2.12 5.37 -11.03
N ARG A 65 -3.36 5.30 -10.57
CA ARG A 65 -3.86 4.26 -9.67
C ARG A 65 -5.07 3.54 -10.25
N PRO A 66 -5.35 2.30 -9.83
CA PRO A 66 -6.59 1.65 -10.20
C PRO A 66 -7.79 2.47 -9.74
N LYS A 67 -8.73 2.73 -10.64
CA LYS A 67 -10.00 3.34 -10.25
C LYS A 67 -10.80 2.35 -9.42
N GLY A 68 -11.45 2.83 -8.38
CA GLY A 68 -12.26 2.00 -7.50
C GLY A 68 -13.33 2.78 -6.77
N HIS A 69 -14.29 2.03 -6.21
CA HIS A 69 -15.40 2.56 -5.45
C HIS A 69 -15.53 1.82 -4.11
N THR A 70 -15.87 2.57 -3.09
CA THR A 70 -16.30 2.01 -1.80
C THR A 70 -17.82 1.89 -1.82
N VAL A 71 -18.35 0.71 -1.56
CA VAL A 71 -19.77 0.39 -1.65
C VAL A 71 -20.23 -0.39 -0.44
N PHE A 72 -21.54 -0.39 -0.18
CA PHE A 72 -22.13 -1.06 0.98
C PHE A 72 -23.17 -2.12 0.58
N THR A 73 -23.64 -2.09 -0.66
CA THR A 73 -24.68 -3.00 -1.16
C THR A 73 -24.26 -3.70 -2.45
N ALA A 74 -24.90 -4.83 -2.75
CA ALA A 74 -24.66 -5.56 -3.96
C ALA A 74 -25.04 -4.76 -5.22
N GLU A 75 -26.11 -3.97 -5.13
CA GLU A 75 -26.55 -3.11 -6.23
C GLU A 75 -25.53 -2.02 -6.53
N GLU A 76 -24.99 -1.37 -5.48
CA GLU A 76 -23.92 -0.37 -5.63
C GLU A 76 -22.67 -1.01 -6.22
N ALA A 77 -22.32 -2.22 -5.80
CA ALA A 77 -21.15 -2.93 -6.29
C ALA A 77 -21.28 -3.30 -7.78
N LYS A 78 -22.45 -3.80 -8.22
CA LYS A 78 -22.70 -4.06 -9.63
C LYS A 78 -22.64 -2.78 -10.46
N LYS A 79 -23.22 -1.69 -9.95
CA LYS A 79 -23.15 -0.41 -10.63
C LYS A 79 -21.69 0.06 -10.77
N ALA A 80 -20.91 0.00 -9.71
CA ALA A 80 -19.50 0.33 -9.72
C ALA A 80 -18.69 -0.55 -10.68
N ALA A 81 -18.94 -1.86 -10.67
CA ALA A 81 -18.30 -2.81 -11.57
C ALA A 81 -18.60 -2.51 -13.05
N ASN A 82 -19.85 -2.16 -13.37
CA ASN A 82 -20.24 -1.79 -14.72
C ASN A 82 -19.65 -0.44 -15.17
N GLU A 83 -19.51 0.52 -14.27
CA GLU A 83 -18.84 1.81 -14.54
C GLU A 83 -17.33 1.62 -14.79
N LEU A 84 -16.66 0.77 -14.00
CA LEU A 84 -15.25 0.44 -14.16
C LEU A 84 -14.97 -0.45 -15.37
N GLY A 85 -15.97 -1.23 -15.79
CA GLY A 85 -15.85 -2.29 -16.78
C GLY A 85 -15.14 -3.52 -16.22
N TYR A 86 -15.68 -4.70 -16.51
CA TYR A 86 -15.08 -5.98 -16.10
C TYR A 86 -13.73 -6.26 -16.77
N PRO A 87 -12.82 -7.04 -16.15
CA PRO A 87 -12.92 -7.58 -14.80
C PRO A 87 -12.69 -6.55 -13.72
N VAL A 88 -13.26 -6.78 -12.53
CA VAL A 88 -13.07 -5.99 -11.32
C VAL A 88 -12.61 -6.85 -10.16
N LEU A 89 -11.90 -6.25 -9.21
CA LEU A 89 -11.51 -6.87 -7.96
C LEU A 89 -12.51 -6.46 -6.88
N VAL A 90 -13.14 -7.44 -6.24
CA VAL A 90 -14.07 -7.22 -5.12
C VAL A 90 -13.41 -7.71 -3.84
N ARG A 91 -13.35 -6.84 -2.81
CA ARG A 91 -12.71 -7.17 -1.55
C ARG A 91 -13.34 -6.43 -0.37
N PRO A 92 -13.34 -6.99 0.84
CA PRO A 92 -13.68 -6.23 2.05
C PRO A 92 -12.66 -5.11 2.28
N SER A 93 -13.07 -3.99 2.88
CA SER A 93 -12.17 -2.88 3.22
C SER A 93 -11.14 -3.24 4.29
N TYR A 94 -11.45 -4.21 5.15
CA TYR A 94 -10.60 -4.66 6.25
C TYR A 94 -10.25 -6.13 6.10
N VAL A 95 -9.17 -6.43 5.36
CA VAL A 95 -8.64 -7.79 5.31
C VAL A 95 -7.12 -7.76 5.25
N LEU A 96 -6.50 -8.49 6.18
CA LEU A 96 -5.06 -8.74 6.15
C LEU A 96 -4.77 -9.95 5.24
N GLY A 97 -3.79 -9.80 4.35
CA GLY A 97 -3.25 -10.92 3.58
C GLY A 97 -4.13 -11.41 2.43
N GLY A 98 -4.94 -10.52 1.82
CA GLY A 98 -5.70 -10.86 0.60
C GLY A 98 -6.86 -11.85 0.77
N GLN A 99 -7.20 -12.23 2.00
CA GLN A 99 -8.35 -13.12 2.24
C GLN A 99 -9.65 -12.44 1.82
N GLY A 100 -10.48 -13.15 1.06
CA GLY A 100 -11.77 -12.64 0.58
C GLY A 100 -11.66 -11.70 -0.64
N MET A 101 -10.49 -11.56 -1.26
CA MET A 101 -10.35 -10.89 -2.55
C MET A 101 -10.76 -11.84 -3.68
N GLN A 102 -11.62 -11.36 -4.57
CA GLN A 102 -12.10 -12.14 -5.72
C GLN A 102 -12.14 -11.28 -6.97
N ILE A 103 -11.83 -11.90 -8.11
CA ILE A 103 -11.93 -11.25 -9.42
C ILE A 103 -13.27 -11.61 -10.02
N ALA A 104 -14.13 -10.60 -10.19
CA ALA A 104 -15.44 -10.75 -10.83
C ALA A 104 -15.34 -10.39 -12.32
N ILE A 105 -15.96 -11.21 -13.16
CA ILE A 105 -16.05 -11.00 -14.61
C ILE A 105 -17.48 -10.73 -15.08
N SER A 106 -18.44 -10.83 -14.17
CA SER A 106 -19.87 -10.62 -14.43
C SER A 106 -20.61 -10.10 -13.20
N ASP A 107 -21.85 -9.64 -13.39
CA ASP A 107 -22.73 -9.21 -12.29
C ASP A 107 -23.07 -10.37 -11.34
N GLU A 108 -23.20 -11.58 -11.87
CA GLU A 108 -23.46 -12.80 -11.10
C GLU A 108 -22.30 -13.11 -10.13
N ASP A 109 -21.06 -12.95 -10.59
CA ASP A 109 -19.87 -13.13 -9.74
C ASP A 109 -19.87 -12.10 -8.61
N VAL A 110 -20.21 -10.84 -8.89
CA VAL A 110 -20.30 -9.78 -7.88
C VAL A 110 -21.33 -10.14 -6.82
N ASP A 111 -22.52 -10.61 -7.21
CA ASP A 111 -23.57 -11.03 -6.27
C ASP A 111 -23.11 -12.20 -5.38
N GLU A 112 -22.44 -13.20 -5.97
CA GLU A 112 -21.90 -14.35 -5.22
C GLU A 112 -20.84 -13.90 -4.20
N PHE A 113 -19.87 -13.08 -4.64
CA PHE A 113 -18.76 -12.65 -3.80
C PHE A 113 -19.22 -11.75 -2.66
N ILE A 114 -20.17 -10.85 -2.92
CA ILE A 114 -20.76 -10.03 -1.85
C ILE A 114 -21.53 -10.89 -0.86
N GLY A 115 -22.23 -11.92 -1.35
CA GLY A 115 -22.86 -12.89 -0.46
C GLY A 115 -21.88 -13.62 0.45
N ILE A 116 -20.67 -13.91 -0.01
CA ILE A 116 -19.59 -14.50 0.79
C ILE A 116 -19.03 -13.48 1.77
N ILE A 117 -18.73 -12.27 1.32
CA ILE A 117 -18.16 -11.20 2.14
C ILE A 117 -19.12 -10.86 3.30
N ASN A 118 -20.42 -10.72 3.04
CA ASN A 118 -21.42 -10.40 4.06
C ASN A 118 -21.59 -11.48 5.13
N ARG A 119 -21.19 -12.71 4.85
CA ARG A 119 -21.17 -13.78 5.87
C ARG A 119 -19.97 -13.68 6.81
N ILE A 120 -18.86 -13.10 6.34
CA ILE A 120 -17.59 -13.02 7.05
C ILE A 120 -17.46 -11.67 7.77
N ALA A 121 -17.92 -10.60 7.15
CA ALA A 121 -17.74 -9.21 7.58
C ALA A 121 -19.05 -8.42 7.43
N GLN A 122 -20.03 -8.71 8.27
CA GLN A 122 -21.29 -7.95 8.34
C GLN A 122 -20.99 -6.53 8.83
N GLU A 123 -21.22 -5.51 8.03
CA GLU A 123 -21.08 -4.07 8.34
C GLU A 123 -19.79 -3.37 7.90
N HIS A 124 -18.94 -4.02 7.12
CA HIS A 124 -17.76 -3.35 6.57
C HIS A 124 -17.99 -2.91 5.12
N PRO A 125 -17.44 -1.75 4.73
CA PRO A 125 -17.46 -1.34 3.34
C PRO A 125 -16.77 -2.37 2.44
N ILE A 126 -17.27 -2.50 1.22
CA ILE A 126 -16.70 -3.36 0.17
C ILE A 126 -16.02 -2.45 -0.83
N LEU A 127 -14.85 -2.85 -1.26
CA LEU A 127 -14.10 -2.15 -2.30
C LEU A 127 -14.29 -2.90 -3.63
N VAL A 128 -14.63 -2.15 -4.66
CA VAL A 128 -14.71 -2.63 -6.04
C VAL A 128 -13.70 -1.84 -6.84
N ASP A 129 -12.58 -2.47 -7.18
CA ASP A 129 -11.48 -1.83 -7.88
C ASP A 129 -11.35 -2.39 -9.31
N LYS A 130 -10.94 -1.56 -10.27
CA LYS A 130 -10.59 -2.04 -11.60
C LYS A 130 -9.45 -3.05 -11.51
N TYR A 131 -9.68 -4.27 -11.98
CA TYR A 131 -8.62 -5.26 -12.03
C TYR A 131 -7.63 -4.94 -13.16
N LEU A 132 -6.38 -4.73 -12.78
CA LEU A 132 -5.28 -4.50 -13.71
C LEU A 132 -4.50 -5.79 -13.91
N GLN A 133 -4.37 -6.19 -15.17
CA GLN A 133 -3.49 -7.29 -15.54
C GLN A 133 -2.11 -6.75 -15.86
N GLY A 134 -1.08 -7.32 -15.25
CA GLY A 134 0.28 -6.89 -15.48
C GLY A 134 1.28 -7.67 -14.65
N LYS A 135 2.50 -7.20 -14.69
CA LYS A 135 3.57 -7.68 -13.83
C LYS A 135 3.58 -6.88 -12.54
N GLU A 136 3.77 -7.58 -11.44
CA GLU A 136 3.97 -6.97 -10.15
C GLU A 136 5.45 -6.66 -9.96
N ILE A 137 5.72 -5.45 -9.50
CA ILE A 137 7.07 -4.93 -9.33
C ILE A 137 7.14 -4.33 -7.94
N GLU A 138 8.26 -4.54 -7.28
CA GLU A 138 8.52 -4.05 -5.95
C GLU A 138 9.79 -3.20 -5.93
N VAL A 139 9.73 -2.09 -5.23
CA VAL A 139 10.86 -1.15 -5.08
C VAL A 139 10.99 -0.79 -3.61
N ASP A 140 12.18 -1.04 -3.08
CA ASP A 140 12.58 -0.48 -1.79
C ASP A 140 13.37 0.80 -2.00
N ALA A 141 13.07 1.81 -1.21
CA ALA A 141 13.80 3.07 -1.26
C ALA A 141 14.00 3.64 0.14
N VAL A 142 15.09 4.37 0.31
CA VAL A 142 15.42 5.07 1.55
C VAL A 142 15.72 6.52 1.23
N CYS A 143 15.13 7.45 1.99
CA CYS A 143 15.35 8.87 1.88
C CYS A 143 15.86 9.42 3.22
N ASP A 144 16.77 10.39 3.18
CA ASP A 144 17.25 11.09 4.36
C ASP A 144 16.76 12.56 4.42
N GLY A 145 15.76 12.89 3.58
CA GLY A 145 15.21 14.24 3.42
C GLY A 145 15.89 15.05 2.30
N THR A 146 17.04 14.59 1.79
CA THR A 146 17.80 15.27 0.73
C THR A 146 18.12 14.33 -0.42
N ASP A 147 18.66 13.16 -0.09
CA ASP A 147 19.08 12.16 -1.05
C ASP A 147 18.19 10.91 -0.97
N ILE A 148 17.90 10.31 -2.12
CA ILE A 148 17.12 9.09 -2.24
C ILE A 148 18.00 7.97 -2.76
N LEU A 149 18.02 6.84 -2.07
CA LEU A 149 18.65 5.61 -2.49
C LEU A 149 17.62 4.59 -2.91
N ILE A 150 17.64 4.21 -4.17
CA ILE A 150 16.88 3.08 -4.73
C ILE A 150 17.90 1.98 -5.08
N PRO A 151 18.06 0.93 -4.24
CA PRO A 151 19.04 -0.12 -4.51
C PRO A 151 18.75 -0.87 -5.79
N GLY A 152 17.49 -0.98 -6.16
CA GLY A 152 17.06 -1.58 -7.41
C GLY A 152 15.57 -1.89 -7.44
N ILE A 153 15.15 -2.52 -8.53
CA ILE A 153 13.78 -2.88 -8.82
C ILE A 153 13.68 -4.41 -8.88
N MET A 154 12.73 -4.96 -8.14
CA MET A 154 12.41 -6.39 -8.14
C MET A 154 11.19 -6.67 -9.01
N GLU A 155 11.15 -7.83 -9.61
CA GLU A 155 10.04 -8.31 -10.43
C GLU A 155 9.51 -9.62 -9.85
N HIS A 156 8.20 -9.71 -9.64
CA HIS A 156 7.56 -10.95 -9.22
C HIS A 156 7.40 -11.91 -10.40
N ILE A 157 7.64 -13.19 -10.16
CA ILE A 157 7.46 -14.24 -11.18
C ILE A 157 5.99 -14.59 -11.32
N GLU A 158 5.27 -14.61 -10.21
CA GLU A 158 3.85 -14.89 -10.16
C GLU A 158 3.04 -13.75 -10.78
N ARG A 159 1.76 -14.04 -11.03
CA ARG A 159 0.81 -13.04 -11.52
C ARG A 159 0.51 -12.02 -10.43
N ALA A 160 0.23 -10.80 -10.84
CA ALA A 160 -0.21 -9.76 -9.93
C ALA A 160 -1.41 -10.22 -9.06
N GLY A 161 -1.34 -9.90 -7.77
CA GLY A 161 -2.35 -10.28 -6.78
C GLY A 161 -2.03 -11.54 -5.97
N VAL A 162 -0.89 -12.19 -6.21
CA VAL A 162 -0.37 -13.20 -5.28
C VAL A 162 0.26 -12.49 -4.09
N HIS A 163 -0.05 -12.95 -2.86
CA HIS A 163 0.50 -12.34 -1.66
C HIS A 163 2.03 -12.35 -1.68
N SER A 164 2.66 -11.24 -1.33
CA SER A 164 4.12 -11.06 -1.41
C SER A 164 4.91 -12.09 -0.60
N GLY A 165 4.34 -12.60 0.50
CA GLY A 165 4.94 -13.69 1.29
C GLY A 165 4.97 -15.06 0.60
N ASP A 166 4.19 -15.24 -0.47
CA ASP A 166 4.05 -16.49 -1.23
C ASP A 166 4.60 -16.35 -2.65
N SER A 167 5.13 -15.18 -3.02
CA SER A 167 5.67 -14.92 -4.36
C SER A 167 7.19 -14.92 -4.37
N ILE A 168 7.75 -15.23 -5.54
CA ILE A 168 9.19 -15.22 -5.79
C ILE A 168 9.53 -13.91 -6.51
N SER A 169 10.39 -13.12 -5.88
CA SER A 169 10.92 -11.90 -6.49
C SER A 169 12.30 -12.13 -7.10
N VAL A 170 12.53 -11.60 -8.28
CA VAL A 170 13.81 -11.63 -8.98
C VAL A 170 14.44 -10.25 -8.97
N TYR A 171 15.68 -10.18 -8.54
CA TYR A 171 16.50 -8.98 -8.55
C TYR A 171 17.74 -9.17 -9.41
N PRO A 172 18.13 -8.22 -10.25
CA PRO A 172 17.30 -7.08 -10.72
C PRO A 172 16.18 -7.54 -11.65
N ALA A 173 15.13 -6.69 -11.81
CA ALA A 173 14.02 -6.97 -12.72
C ALA A 173 14.51 -7.26 -14.15
N GLN A 174 14.03 -8.38 -14.73
CA GLN A 174 14.56 -8.95 -15.98
C GLN A 174 13.75 -8.58 -17.22
N SER A 175 12.42 -8.49 -17.08
CA SER A 175 11.53 -8.46 -18.23
C SER A 175 10.79 -7.13 -18.43
N ILE A 176 10.98 -6.15 -17.54
CA ILE A 176 10.42 -4.82 -17.70
C ILE A 176 11.30 -3.93 -18.59
N SER A 177 10.65 -3.08 -19.37
CA SER A 177 11.35 -2.15 -20.27
C SER A 177 12.15 -1.09 -19.50
N GLN A 178 13.17 -0.51 -20.13
CA GLN A 178 13.92 0.59 -19.52
C GLN A 178 13.00 1.79 -19.22
N HIS A 179 12.08 2.11 -20.11
CA HIS A 179 11.09 3.18 -19.89
C HIS A 179 10.26 2.92 -18.61
N ALA A 180 9.80 1.68 -18.38
CA ALA A 180 9.07 1.35 -17.15
C ALA A 180 9.96 1.52 -15.91
N LYS A 181 11.24 1.12 -15.97
CA LYS A 181 12.19 1.33 -14.88
C LYS A 181 12.39 2.82 -14.57
N ASP A 182 12.53 3.63 -15.59
CA ASP A 182 12.71 5.08 -15.44
C ASP A 182 11.46 5.73 -14.81
N THR A 183 10.26 5.35 -15.27
CA THR A 183 8.99 5.81 -14.71
C THR A 183 8.83 5.39 -13.24
N ILE A 184 9.19 4.16 -12.88
CA ILE A 184 9.13 3.69 -11.49
C ILE A 184 10.05 4.52 -10.60
N VAL A 185 11.26 4.81 -11.05
CA VAL A 185 12.21 5.66 -10.30
C VAL A 185 11.65 7.07 -10.13
N GLU A 186 11.05 7.66 -11.18
CA GLU A 186 10.43 8.98 -11.13
C GLU A 186 9.27 9.02 -10.12
N TYR A 187 8.37 8.03 -10.14
CA TYR A 187 7.27 7.91 -9.20
C TYR A 187 7.75 7.71 -7.76
N THR A 188 8.76 6.87 -7.56
CA THR A 188 9.35 6.62 -6.24
C THR A 188 9.95 7.90 -5.66
N ASN A 189 10.68 8.66 -6.47
CA ASN A 189 11.24 9.95 -6.06
C ASN A 189 10.14 10.94 -5.68
N CYS A 190 9.09 11.06 -6.49
CA CYS A 190 7.98 11.97 -6.20
C CYS A 190 7.31 11.63 -4.86
N LEU A 191 7.01 10.35 -4.62
CA LEU A 191 6.39 9.90 -3.38
C LEU A 191 7.26 10.22 -2.15
N LEU A 192 8.56 9.96 -2.22
CA LEU A 192 9.46 10.21 -1.10
C LEU A 192 9.64 11.70 -0.81
N TYR A 193 9.84 12.52 -1.84
CA TYR A 193 9.94 13.97 -1.64
C TYR A 193 8.65 14.60 -1.13
N THR A 194 7.48 14.12 -1.54
CA THR A 194 6.20 14.61 -1.04
C THR A 194 5.98 14.21 0.42
N SER A 195 6.44 13.02 0.81
CA SER A 195 6.30 12.50 2.16
C SER A 195 7.35 13.08 3.14
N ASP A 196 8.52 13.48 2.67
CA ASP A 196 9.59 14.02 3.52
C ASP A 196 9.68 15.56 3.51
N ALA A 197 9.04 16.24 2.55
CA ALA A 197 9.07 17.71 2.44
C ALA A 197 8.27 18.46 3.52
N ALA A 198 7.71 17.77 4.49
CA ALA A 198 6.90 18.38 5.55
C ALA A 198 7.71 18.91 6.75
N ASP A 199 9.05 18.83 6.72
CA ASP A 199 9.92 19.19 7.86
C ASP A 199 10.75 20.47 7.64
N ASP A 200 10.29 21.44 6.80
CA ASP A 200 10.87 22.79 6.72
C ASP A 200 10.01 23.84 7.43
#